data_9ce9e9869a742ea095af16f76adbd195
#
_entry.id   9ce9e9869a742ea095af16f76adbd195
#
_cell.length_a   1.000
_cell.length_b   1.000
_cell.length_c   1.000
_cell.angle_alpha   90.00
_cell.angle_beta   90.00
_cell.angle_gamma   90.00
#
_symmetry.space_group_name_H-M   'P 1'
#
loop_
_entity.id
_entity.type
_entity.pdbx_description
1 polymer ?
#
loop_
_entity_poly.entity_id
_entity_poly.type
_entity_poly.pdbx_seq_one_letter_code
_entity_poly.pdbx_strand_id
1 'polypeptide(L)'
;APDGLKVGDTIMAGPNADIKPGNALPFENIPVGTMIHNIELYPGRGAQLVRSAGNMAQLMAKENGYALVRLPSGEMRNVPVNCTAVIGQVSNIDHENVNLGKAGRKRHMGVRPGSRGTVMNPCDHPHGGGEGRAPVGHSGPMTPWGKPALGLKTRKHHKRSDKLIVKRAGK
;
A
#
# COMPACT_ATOMS: atom_id res chain seq x y z
N ALA A 1 -12.05 -10.12 1.75
CA ALA A 1 -13.45 -9.81 1.54
C ALA A 1 -13.70 -8.34 1.81
N PRO A 2 -14.67 -7.69 1.18
CA PRO A 2 -15.10 -6.34 1.54
C PRO A 2 -15.81 -6.34 2.89
N ASP A 3 -15.83 -5.16 3.50
CA ASP A 3 -16.58 -4.96 4.74
C ASP A 3 -18.10 -5.11 4.52
N GLY A 4 -18.79 -5.73 5.47
CA GLY A 4 -20.23 -5.98 5.41
C GLY A 4 -20.67 -7.19 4.58
N LEU A 5 -19.77 -7.88 3.87
CA LEU A 5 -20.12 -9.10 3.11
C LEU A 5 -20.32 -10.29 4.06
N LYS A 6 -21.38 -11.05 3.86
CA LYS A 6 -21.73 -12.22 4.68
C LYS A 6 -21.56 -13.53 3.89
N VAL A 7 -21.45 -14.63 4.62
CA VAL A 7 -21.47 -15.98 4.02
C VAL A 7 -22.82 -16.23 3.35
N GLY A 8 -22.79 -16.61 2.08
CA GLY A 8 -24.00 -16.81 1.25
C GLY A 8 -24.33 -15.65 0.32
N ASP A 9 -23.69 -14.48 0.49
CA ASP A 9 -23.87 -13.36 -0.43
C ASP A 9 -23.26 -13.70 -1.80
N THR A 10 -23.96 -13.32 -2.86
CA THR A 10 -23.50 -13.48 -4.24
C THR A 10 -22.72 -12.25 -4.68
N ILE A 11 -21.51 -12.44 -5.20
CA ILE A 11 -20.69 -11.40 -5.80
C ILE A 11 -20.60 -11.60 -7.31
N MET A 12 -20.52 -10.51 -8.06
CA MET A 12 -20.43 -10.50 -9.51
C MET A 12 -19.20 -9.71 -9.97
N ALA A 13 -18.63 -10.14 -11.09
CA ALA A 13 -17.54 -9.42 -11.77
C ALA A 13 -17.91 -9.19 -13.23
N GLY A 14 -17.72 -7.98 -13.71
CA GLY A 14 -17.96 -7.63 -15.10
C GLY A 14 -18.67 -6.28 -15.27
N PRO A 15 -18.82 -5.83 -16.53
CA PRO A 15 -19.38 -4.50 -16.81
C PRO A 15 -20.86 -4.36 -16.38
N ASN A 16 -21.60 -5.47 -16.33
CA ASN A 16 -23.04 -5.48 -16.01
C ASN A 16 -23.31 -5.81 -14.53
N ALA A 17 -22.29 -5.83 -13.67
CA ALA A 17 -22.47 -6.08 -12.24
C ALA A 17 -23.16 -4.89 -11.56
N ASP A 18 -24.02 -5.15 -10.58
CA ASP A 18 -24.63 -4.11 -9.76
C ASP A 18 -23.58 -3.37 -8.91
N ILE A 19 -23.87 -2.13 -8.55
CA ILE A 19 -23.03 -1.32 -7.65
C ILE A 19 -23.30 -1.72 -6.20
N LYS A 20 -22.81 -2.91 -5.82
CA LYS A 20 -22.92 -3.48 -4.48
C LYS A 20 -21.55 -3.78 -3.90
N PRO A 21 -21.34 -3.68 -2.57
CA PRO A 21 -20.08 -4.06 -1.94
C PRO A 21 -19.67 -5.49 -2.32
N GLY A 22 -18.41 -5.64 -2.80
CA GLY A 22 -17.87 -6.92 -3.25
C GLY A 22 -17.93 -7.15 -4.76
N ASN A 23 -18.75 -6.43 -5.48
CA ASN A 23 -18.80 -6.55 -6.94
C ASN A 23 -17.62 -5.83 -7.60
N ALA A 24 -17.05 -6.44 -8.65
CA ALA A 24 -15.93 -5.91 -9.40
C ALA A 24 -16.41 -5.37 -10.76
N LEU A 25 -16.13 -4.09 -11.04
CA LEU A 25 -16.52 -3.41 -12.27
C LEU A 25 -15.33 -2.67 -12.89
N PRO A 26 -15.33 -2.45 -14.20
CA PRO A 26 -14.45 -1.48 -14.82
C PRO A 26 -14.80 -0.06 -14.35
N PHE A 27 -13.79 0.83 -14.25
CA PHE A 27 -14.02 2.20 -13.78
C PHE A 27 -15.06 2.96 -14.61
N GLU A 28 -15.20 2.62 -15.89
CA GLU A 28 -16.19 3.20 -16.77
C GLU A 28 -17.61 3.12 -16.17
N ASN A 29 -17.93 2.00 -15.52
CA ASN A 29 -19.27 1.70 -15.00
C ASN A 29 -19.44 2.04 -13.52
N ILE A 30 -18.39 2.48 -12.82
CA ILE A 30 -18.47 2.87 -11.40
C ILE A 30 -18.83 4.35 -11.30
N PRO A 31 -19.85 4.76 -10.55
CA PRO A 31 -20.19 6.17 -10.34
C PRO A 31 -19.06 6.94 -9.64
N VAL A 32 -18.93 8.22 -9.99
CA VAL A 32 -18.01 9.14 -9.29
C VAL A 32 -18.45 9.29 -7.82
N GLY A 33 -17.49 9.39 -6.92
CA GLY A 33 -17.73 9.47 -5.47
C GLY A 33 -17.75 8.11 -4.77
N THR A 34 -17.83 7.00 -5.49
CA THR A 34 -17.88 5.64 -4.92
C THR A 34 -16.58 5.29 -4.21
N MET A 35 -16.70 4.63 -3.04
CA MET A 35 -15.59 4.01 -2.34
C MET A 35 -15.27 2.66 -2.98
N ILE A 36 -13.98 2.44 -3.22
CA ILE A 36 -13.48 1.28 -3.98
C ILE A 36 -12.21 0.72 -3.34
N HIS A 37 -11.92 -0.53 -3.62
CA HIS A 37 -10.69 -1.21 -3.22
C HIS A 37 -10.26 -2.21 -4.30
N ASN A 38 -9.16 -2.93 -4.10
CA ASN A 38 -8.64 -3.92 -5.05
C ASN A 38 -8.52 -3.35 -6.48
N ILE A 39 -7.80 -2.25 -6.62
CA ILE A 39 -7.70 -1.49 -7.87
C ILE A 39 -6.62 -2.09 -8.76
N GLU A 40 -6.96 -2.34 -10.02
CA GLU A 40 -6.00 -2.63 -11.09
C GLU A 40 -5.27 -1.37 -11.55
N LEU A 41 -4.02 -1.55 -11.98
CA LEU A 41 -3.23 -0.50 -12.66
C LEU A 41 -3.14 -0.69 -14.17
N TYR A 42 -3.27 -1.94 -14.61
CA TYR A 42 -3.25 -2.34 -16.01
C TYR A 42 -4.35 -3.37 -16.23
N PRO A 43 -5.15 -3.25 -17.29
CA PRO A 43 -6.25 -4.17 -17.55
C PRO A 43 -5.78 -5.64 -17.56
N GLY A 44 -6.50 -6.51 -16.88
CA GLY A 44 -6.24 -7.94 -16.84
C GLY A 44 -5.08 -8.40 -15.95
N ARG A 45 -4.37 -7.48 -15.27
CA ARG A 45 -3.28 -7.83 -14.34
C ARG A 45 -3.74 -8.18 -12.94
N GLY A 46 -4.99 -7.93 -12.62
CA GLY A 46 -5.54 -8.10 -11.29
C GLY A 46 -5.20 -6.95 -10.34
N ALA A 47 -5.78 -7.00 -9.16
CA ALA A 47 -5.68 -5.94 -8.16
C ALA A 47 -4.27 -5.72 -7.64
N GLN A 48 -3.78 -4.49 -7.66
CA GLN A 48 -2.46 -4.08 -7.21
C GLN A 48 -2.48 -3.02 -6.11
N LEU A 49 -3.50 -2.18 -6.05
CA LEU A 49 -3.63 -1.10 -5.06
C LEU A 49 -4.81 -1.33 -4.13
N VAL A 50 -4.75 -0.72 -2.93
CA VAL A 50 -5.83 -0.69 -1.93
C VAL A 50 -6.31 -2.10 -1.56
N ARG A 51 -5.37 -2.94 -1.11
CA ARG A 51 -5.62 -4.35 -0.78
C ARG A 51 -5.53 -4.68 0.70
N SER A 52 -4.81 -3.86 1.45
CA SER A 52 -4.57 -4.10 2.88
C SER A 52 -5.85 -3.90 3.69
N ALA A 53 -5.92 -4.56 4.84
CA ALA A 53 -7.05 -4.51 5.77
C ALA A 53 -7.48 -3.07 6.07
N GLY A 54 -8.78 -2.81 6.06
CA GLY A 54 -9.37 -1.51 6.35
C GLY A 54 -9.15 -0.42 5.30
N ASN A 55 -8.42 -0.68 4.21
CA ASN A 55 -8.14 0.35 3.21
C ASN A 55 -9.31 0.53 2.22
N MET A 56 -9.47 1.79 1.81
CA MET A 56 -10.39 2.21 0.75
C MET A 56 -9.79 3.35 -0.03
N ALA A 57 -10.18 3.52 -1.27
CA ALA A 57 -9.90 4.66 -2.13
C ALA A 57 -11.22 5.25 -2.62
N GLN A 58 -11.19 6.47 -3.13
CA GLN A 58 -12.36 7.14 -3.68
C GLN A 58 -12.16 7.47 -5.16
N LEU A 59 -13.15 7.16 -5.98
CA LEU A 59 -13.21 7.60 -7.37
C LEU A 59 -13.65 9.07 -7.41
N MET A 60 -12.76 9.97 -7.85
CA MET A 60 -13.01 11.42 -7.81
C MET A 60 -13.59 11.95 -9.11
N ALA A 61 -13.10 11.49 -10.25
CA ALA A 61 -13.53 11.94 -11.59
C ALA A 61 -13.20 10.90 -12.66
N LYS A 62 -13.79 11.05 -13.82
CA LYS A 62 -13.49 10.27 -15.04
C LYS A 62 -13.34 11.23 -16.21
N GLU A 63 -12.14 11.33 -16.78
CA GLU A 63 -11.83 12.26 -17.85
C GLU A 63 -10.78 11.67 -18.80
N ASN A 64 -10.88 11.97 -20.08
CA ASN A 64 -9.87 11.62 -21.09
C ASN A 64 -9.45 10.13 -21.10
N GLY A 65 -10.37 9.20 -20.81
CA GLY A 65 -10.08 7.77 -20.77
C GLY A 65 -9.36 7.32 -19.47
N TYR A 66 -9.30 8.19 -18.46
CA TYR A 66 -8.72 7.90 -17.15
C TYR A 66 -9.72 8.16 -16.02
N ALA A 67 -9.63 7.34 -14.99
CA ALA A 67 -10.30 7.52 -13.72
C ALA A 67 -9.31 8.17 -12.73
N LEU A 68 -9.67 9.31 -12.15
CA LEU A 68 -8.91 9.96 -11.09
C LEU A 68 -9.29 9.34 -9.76
N VAL A 69 -8.34 8.70 -9.09
CA VAL A 69 -8.55 7.98 -7.84
C VAL A 69 -7.72 8.63 -6.72
N ARG A 70 -8.38 8.91 -5.59
CA ARG A 70 -7.74 9.32 -4.34
C ARG A 70 -7.41 8.08 -3.52
N LEU A 71 -6.13 7.79 -3.35
CA LEU A 71 -5.61 6.66 -2.59
C LEU A 71 -5.62 6.92 -1.08
N PRO A 72 -5.52 5.88 -0.22
CA PRO A 72 -5.45 6.04 1.24
C PRO A 72 -4.30 6.94 1.72
N SER A 73 -3.19 6.99 0.99
CA SER A 73 -2.05 7.87 1.27
C SER A 73 -2.32 9.35 1.00
N GLY A 74 -3.48 9.72 0.39
CA GLY A 74 -3.79 11.05 -0.11
C GLY A 74 -3.24 11.35 -1.51
N GLU A 75 -2.49 10.41 -2.12
CA GLU A 75 -2.05 10.54 -3.51
C GLU A 75 -3.27 10.51 -4.45
N MET A 76 -3.30 11.41 -5.40
CA MET A 76 -4.30 11.41 -6.49
C MET A 76 -3.63 10.89 -7.76
N ARG A 77 -4.20 9.83 -8.31
CA ARG A 77 -3.60 9.11 -9.44
C ARG A 77 -4.63 8.78 -10.52
N ASN A 78 -4.21 8.93 -11.76
CA ASN A 78 -4.96 8.49 -12.93
C ASN A 78 -4.75 6.99 -13.17
N VAL A 79 -5.85 6.28 -13.41
CA VAL A 79 -5.90 4.86 -13.76
C VAL A 79 -6.73 4.73 -15.02
N PRO A 80 -6.35 3.91 -16.02
CA PRO A 80 -7.16 3.70 -17.22
C PRO A 80 -8.57 3.24 -16.88
N VAL A 81 -9.59 3.74 -17.56
CA VAL A 81 -11.01 3.40 -17.26
C VAL A 81 -11.37 1.94 -17.49
N ASN A 82 -10.59 1.24 -18.33
CA ASN A 82 -10.77 -0.19 -18.59
C ASN A 82 -10.23 -1.09 -17.46
N CYS A 83 -9.50 -0.52 -16.48
CA CYS A 83 -9.09 -1.24 -15.29
C CYS A 83 -10.27 -1.52 -14.39
N THR A 84 -10.22 -2.61 -13.64
CA THR A 84 -11.27 -3.00 -12.70
C THR A 84 -10.95 -2.54 -11.27
N ALA A 85 -12.02 -2.31 -10.52
CA ALA A 85 -11.96 -2.08 -9.08
C ALA A 85 -13.15 -2.76 -8.41
N VAL A 86 -13.03 -3.06 -7.13
CA VAL A 86 -14.11 -3.65 -6.33
C VAL A 86 -14.79 -2.57 -5.50
N ILE A 87 -16.11 -2.59 -5.45
CA ILE A 87 -16.92 -1.63 -4.69
C ILE A 87 -16.80 -1.90 -3.19
N GLY A 88 -16.64 -0.83 -2.41
CA GLY A 88 -16.62 -0.86 -0.95
C GLY A 88 -15.20 -0.74 -0.35
N GLN A 89 -15.06 -1.15 0.90
CA GLN A 89 -13.86 -1.09 1.72
C GLN A 89 -13.38 -2.50 2.06
N VAL A 90 -12.07 -2.69 2.21
CA VAL A 90 -11.52 -3.96 2.69
C VAL A 90 -11.90 -4.17 4.15
N SER A 91 -12.33 -5.36 4.50
CA SER A 91 -12.69 -5.73 5.88
C SER A 91 -11.50 -5.70 6.85
N ASN A 92 -11.75 -6.05 8.11
CA ASN A 92 -10.77 -6.03 9.20
C ASN A 92 -10.22 -4.61 9.47
N ILE A 93 -11.12 -3.67 9.63
CA ILE A 93 -10.84 -2.23 9.80
C ILE A 93 -9.97 -1.98 11.03
N ASP A 94 -10.18 -2.74 12.11
CA ASP A 94 -9.42 -2.58 13.37
C ASP A 94 -8.01 -3.17 13.33
N HIS A 95 -7.57 -3.72 12.21
CA HIS A 95 -6.24 -4.33 12.11
C HIS A 95 -5.10 -3.35 12.44
N GLU A 96 -5.26 -2.08 12.10
CA GLU A 96 -4.28 -1.02 12.38
C GLU A 96 -4.19 -0.72 13.89
N ASN A 97 -5.29 -0.90 14.62
CA ASN A 97 -5.38 -0.60 16.06
C ASN A 97 -4.86 -1.74 16.95
N VAL A 98 -4.49 -2.89 16.38
CA VAL A 98 -4.04 -4.07 17.14
C VAL A 98 -2.69 -3.82 17.80
N ASN A 99 -2.67 -3.78 19.14
CA ASN A 99 -1.45 -3.73 19.92
C ASN A 99 -1.03 -5.16 20.35
N LEU A 100 0.10 -5.62 19.86
CA LEU A 100 0.61 -6.95 20.19
C LEU A 100 1.14 -7.06 21.62
N GLY A 101 1.52 -5.94 22.26
CA GLY A 101 1.95 -5.84 23.64
C GLY A 101 3.33 -6.40 23.95
N LYS A 102 3.71 -7.56 23.41
CA LYS A 102 5.01 -8.20 23.68
C LYS A 102 5.64 -8.84 22.43
N ALA A 103 6.98 -8.90 22.42
CA ALA A 103 7.76 -9.50 21.33
C ALA A 103 7.44 -10.99 21.11
N GLY A 104 7.11 -11.73 22.17
CA GLY A 104 6.73 -13.15 22.09
C GLY A 104 5.51 -13.40 21.20
N ARG A 105 4.54 -12.47 21.17
CA ARG A 105 3.38 -12.59 20.27
C ARG A 105 3.79 -12.51 18.79
N LYS A 106 4.73 -11.62 18.44
CA LYS A 106 5.32 -11.59 17.10
C LYS A 106 6.05 -12.89 16.75
N ARG A 107 6.78 -13.46 17.73
CA ARG A 107 7.47 -14.75 17.54
C ARG A 107 6.49 -15.88 17.22
N HIS A 108 5.36 -15.95 17.93
CA HIS A 108 4.31 -16.93 17.66
C HIS A 108 3.65 -16.76 16.29
N MET A 109 3.68 -15.56 15.71
CA MET A 109 3.25 -15.28 14.33
C MET A 109 4.31 -15.63 13.26
N GLY A 110 5.43 -16.23 13.67
CA GLY A 110 6.54 -16.62 12.77
C GLY A 110 7.54 -15.49 12.47
N VAL A 111 7.38 -14.30 13.05
CA VAL A 111 8.30 -13.18 12.82
C VAL A 111 9.54 -13.34 13.71
N ARG A 112 10.69 -13.64 13.12
CA ARG A 112 11.95 -13.72 13.82
C ARG A 112 12.53 -12.32 14.12
N PRO A 113 13.32 -12.17 15.23
CA PRO A 113 14.03 -10.93 15.51
C PRO A 113 15.02 -10.58 14.41
N GLY A 114 15.10 -9.30 14.06
CA GLY A 114 16.15 -8.78 13.16
C GLY A 114 17.38 -8.31 13.94
N SER A 115 18.57 -8.61 13.45
CA SER A 115 19.82 -8.09 14.02
C SER A 115 20.03 -6.63 13.62
N ARG A 116 20.48 -5.80 14.57
CA ARG A 116 20.83 -4.40 14.31
C ARG A 116 22.25 -4.33 13.75
N GLY A 117 22.54 -3.34 12.92
CA GLY A 117 23.90 -3.11 12.39
C GLY A 117 24.95 -2.90 13.47
N THR A 118 24.57 -2.30 14.61
CA THR A 118 25.49 -2.06 15.76
C THR A 118 25.97 -3.32 16.49
N VAL A 119 25.36 -4.48 16.26
CA VAL A 119 25.78 -5.77 16.85
C VAL A 119 26.50 -6.67 15.82
N MET A 120 26.78 -6.14 14.65
CA MET A 120 27.50 -6.81 13.57
C MET A 120 28.98 -6.42 13.61
N ASN A 121 29.81 -7.14 12.86
CA ASN A 121 31.20 -6.76 12.64
C ASN A 121 31.34 -5.57 11.65
N PRO A 122 32.45 -4.83 11.70
CA PRO A 122 32.68 -3.71 10.77
C PRO A 122 32.62 -4.09 9.28
N CYS A 123 32.96 -5.34 8.96
CA CYS A 123 32.87 -5.87 7.61
C CYS A 123 31.45 -6.11 7.11
N ASP A 124 30.49 -6.31 8.04
CA ASP A 124 29.11 -6.68 7.71
C ASP A 124 28.17 -5.46 7.64
N HIS A 125 28.51 -4.41 8.42
CA HIS A 125 27.67 -3.22 8.49
C HIS A 125 28.50 -1.97 8.85
N PRO A 126 28.21 -0.80 8.27
CA PRO A 126 28.87 0.47 8.62
C PRO A 126 28.76 0.85 10.12
N HIS A 127 27.72 0.36 10.82
CA HIS A 127 27.56 0.58 12.27
C HIS A 127 28.24 -0.48 13.13
N GLY A 128 28.91 -1.44 12.52
CA GLY A 128 29.55 -2.55 13.22
C GLY A 128 30.83 -2.14 13.93
N GLY A 129 31.25 -2.98 14.89
CA GLY A 129 32.48 -2.81 15.66
C GLY A 129 32.30 -1.97 16.92
N GLY A 130 33.44 -1.73 17.59
CA GLY A 130 33.52 -1.06 18.88
C GLY A 130 33.44 -2.01 20.07
N GLU A 131 33.65 -1.49 21.28
CA GLU A 131 33.55 -2.22 22.51
C GLU A 131 32.22 -1.96 23.23
N GLY A 132 31.66 -3.01 23.80
CA GLY A 132 30.40 -2.95 24.54
C GLY A 132 29.26 -2.41 23.66
N ARG A 133 28.49 -1.46 24.20
CA ARG A 133 27.41 -0.80 23.47
C ARG A 133 27.92 0.42 22.73
N ALA A 134 28.51 0.19 21.54
CA ALA A 134 29.00 1.27 20.69
C ALA A 134 27.87 2.11 20.06
N PRO A 135 28.09 3.41 19.85
CA PRO A 135 27.18 4.29 19.11
C PRO A 135 27.20 3.96 17.61
N VAL A 136 26.31 4.58 16.85
CA VAL A 136 26.24 4.41 15.38
C VAL A 136 27.53 4.89 14.67
N GLY A 137 28.26 5.85 15.24
CA GLY A 137 29.54 6.35 14.72
C GLY A 137 29.47 7.18 13.44
N HIS A 138 28.28 7.51 12.96
CA HIS A 138 28.04 8.32 11.77
C HIS A 138 27.09 9.48 12.08
N SER A 139 27.05 10.49 11.22
CA SER A 139 26.13 11.63 11.33
C SER A 139 24.64 11.24 11.31
N GLY A 140 24.34 10.04 10.83
CA GLY A 140 22.99 9.47 10.80
C GLY A 140 23.02 7.98 10.54
N PRO A 141 21.88 7.27 10.74
CA PRO A 141 21.81 5.83 10.49
C PRO A 141 22.02 5.51 9.01
N MET A 142 22.76 4.44 8.75
CA MET A 142 23.08 3.93 7.43
C MET A 142 22.50 2.55 7.19
N THR A 143 22.26 2.23 5.92
CA THR A 143 21.94 0.88 5.45
C THR A 143 23.22 0.02 5.41
N PRO A 144 23.12 -1.33 5.30
CA PRO A 144 24.28 -2.20 5.11
C PRO A 144 25.18 -1.81 3.93
N TRP A 145 24.64 -1.13 2.95
CA TRP A 145 25.34 -0.66 1.73
C TRP A 145 25.87 0.78 1.84
N GLY A 146 25.90 1.37 3.03
CA GLY A 146 26.45 2.71 3.26
C GLY A 146 25.59 3.89 2.81
N LYS A 147 24.32 3.67 2.47
CA LYS A 147 23.38 4.76 2.14
C LYS A 147 22.64 5.22 3.40
N PRO A 148 22.23 6.51 3.50
CA PRO A 148 21.39 6.97 4.59
C PRO A 148 20.12 6.11 4.69
N ALA A 149 19.84 5.60 5.90
CA ALA A 149 18.67 4.73 6.15
C ALA A 149 17.36 5.52 6.30
N LEU A 150 17.43 6.76 6.78
CA LEU A 150 16.28 7.63 7.02
C LEU A 150 16.36 8.88 6.15
N GLY A 151 15.20 9.35 5.67
CA GLY A 151 15.06 10.59 4.92
C GLY A 151 15.48 10.55 3.46
N LEU A 152 16.20 9.54 3.01
CA LEU A 152 16.60 9.42 1.61
C LEU A 152 15.41 9.06 0.72
N LYS A 153 15.10 9.94 -0.24
CA LYS A 153 14.08 9.68 -1.26
C LYS A 153 14.65 8.73 -2.31
N THR A 154 14.25 7.45 -2.26
CA THR A 154 14.77 6.40 -3.15
C THR A 154 14.01 6.27 -4.46
N ARG A 155 12.86 6.94 -4.62
CA ARG A 155 12.13 6.94 -5.89
C ARG A 155 12.99 7.58 -6.98
N LYS A 156 13.23 6.87 -8.07
CA LYS A 156 13.94 7.40 -9.24
C LYS A 156 13.16 8.60 -9.83
N HIS A 157 13.88 9.64 -10.22
CA HIS A 157 13.31 10.75 -10.97
C HIS A 157 12.86 10.27 -12.36
N HIS A 158 11.87 10.94 -12.93
CA HIS A 158 11.36 10.69 -14.29
C HIS A 158 10.90 9.26 -14.57
N LYS A 159 10.23 8.62 -13.57
CA LYS A 159 9.55 7.35 -13.83
C LYS A 159 8.40 7.54 -14.82
N ARG A 160 8.19 6.55 -15.69
CA ARG A 160 7.06 6.55 -16.64
C ARG A 160 5.69 6.75 -15.98
N SER A 161 5.54 6.28 -14.73
CA SER A 161 4.32 6.44 -13.94
C SER A 161 4.12 7.85 -13.36
N ASP A 162 5.11 8.76 -13.46
CA ASP A 162 4.98 10.11 -12.89
C ASP A 162 3.90 10.93 -13.60
N LYS A 163 3.71 10.72 -14.93
CA LYS A 163 2.65 11.33 -15.71
C LYS A 163 1.22 10.95 -15.27
N LEU A 164 1.08 9.83 -14.54
CA LEU A 164 -0.21 9.36 -14.02
C LEU A 164 -0.49 9.88 -12.61
N ILE A 165 0.47 10.51 -11.94
CA ILE A 165 0.31 11.05 -10.58
C ILE A 165 -0.02 12.54 -10.68
N VAL A 166 -1.25 12.90 -10.35
CA VAL A 166 -1.73 14.30 -10.38
C VAL A 166 -1.27 15.04 -9.13
N LYS A 167 -1.39 14.42 -7.96
CA LYS A 167 -0.95 14.98 -6.67
C LYS A 167 -0.27 13.89 -5.85
N ARG A 168 0.94 14.15 -5.36
CA ARG A 168 1.65 13.23 -4.47
C ARG A 168 1.13 13.31 -3.04
N ALA A 169 1.25 12.21 -2.30
CA ALA A 169 1.00 12.20 -0.87
C ALA A 169 1.92 13.19 -0.13
N GLY A 170 1.38 13.90 0.85
CA GLY A 170 2.15 14.83 1.68
C GLY A 170 2.53 16.17 1.02
N LYS A 171 1.89 16.55 -0.07
CA LYS A 171 2.02 17.88 -0.70
C LYS A 171 0.68 18.57 -0.82
#